data_6e0e9708d99c799f3f9dc0bddb91215c
#
_entry.id   6e0e9708d99c799f3f9dc0bddb91215c
#
_cell.length_a   1.000
_cell.length_b   1.000
_cell.length_c   1.000
_cell.angle_alpha   90.00
_cell.angle_beta   90.00
_cell.angle_gamma   90.00
#
_symmetry.space_group_name_H-M   'P 1'
#
loop_
_entity.id
_entity.type
_entity.pdbx_description
1 polymer ?
#
loop_
_entity_poly.entity_id
_entity_poly.type
_entity_poly.pdbx_seq_one_letter_code
_entity_poly.pdbx_strand_id
1 'polypeptide(L)'
;MTLEEAKRKVMIELDESGEMSALENIADYAIKLPDIFNTVQKELAMFCKPVEKVMDITVENGYYEKPEDCYVVKAIYNGTERVNFELIAGNIRLGNGTYKMVYEAIPANIDENTDDNYEFEIDVDCQEAMIHGVCAQICINDEPELYVTYYERYNLAIANINDKLGKSSKLTFVGGVNL
;
A
#
# COMPACT_ATOMS: atom_id res chain seq x y z
N MET A 1 -3.54 7.61 -9.14
CA MET A 1 -4.77 8.31 -8.64
C MET A 1 -4.33 9.32 -7.61
N THR A 2 -4.78 10.57 -7.76
CA THR A 2 -4.50 11.63 -6.80
C THR A 2 -5.42 11.54 -5.59
N LEU A 3 -5.07 12.27 -4.51
CA LEU A 3 -5.90 12.36 -3.30
C LEU A 3 -7.28 12.98 -3.62
N GLU A 4 -7.32 14.03 -4.47
CA GLU A 4 -8.57 14.64 -4.94
C GLU A 4 -9.45 13.63 -5.67
N GLU A 5 -8.86 12.87 -6.61
CA GLU A 5 -9.58 11.83 -7.35
C GLU A 5 -10.13 10.74 -6.43
N ALA A 6 -9.34 10.33 -5.42
CA ALA A 6 -9.76 9.32 -4.44
C ALA A 6 -10.92 9.83 -3.59
N LYS A 7 -10.81 11.04 -3.04
CA LYS A 7 -11.90 11.69 -2.29
C LYS A 7 -13.18 11.75 -3.12
N ARG A 8 -13.08 12.21 -4.38
CA ARG A 8 -14.22 12.30 -5.29
C ARG A 8 -14.86 10.93 -5.57
N LYS A 9 -14.06 9.87 -5.79
CA LYS A 9 -14.57 8.51 -6.02
C LYS A 9 -15.30 7.97 -4.80
N VAL A 10 -14.76 8.15 -3.59
CA VAL A 10 -15.43 7.77 -2.35
C VAL A 10 -16.79 8.45 -2.22
N MET A 11 -16.85 9.76 -2.50
CA MET A 11 -18.11 10.52 -2.44
C MET A 11 -19.15 10.04 -3.46
N ILE A 12 -18.71 9.71 -4.68
CA ILE A 12 -19.61 9.15 -5.72
C ILE A 12 -20.16 7.79 -5.28
N GLU A 13 -19.33 6.88 -4.80
CA GLU A 13 -19.76 5.56 -4.34
C GLU A 13 -20.79 5.67 -3.19
N LEU A 14 -20.59 6.57 -2.24
CA LEU A 14 -21.51 6.81 -1.13
C LEU A 14 -22.81 7.49 -1.60
N ASP A 15 -22.76 8.41 -2.58
CA ASP A 15 -23.93 9.09 -3.14
C ASP A 15 -24.81 8.13 -3.95
N GLU A 16 -24.21 7.23 -4.75
CA GLU A 16 -24.94 6.19 -5.49
C GLU A 16 -25.70 5.22 -4.57
N SER A 17 -25.24 5.03 -3.34
CA SER A 17 -25.98 4.27 -2.33
C SER A 17 -27.13 5.05 -1.68
N GLY A 18 -27.28 6.33 -1.97
CA GLY A 18 -28.29 7.22 -1.39
C GLY A 18 -27.92 7.76 -0.01
N GLU A 19 -26.68 7.62 0.41
CA GLU A 19 -26.22 7.90 1.78
C GLU A 19 -25.72 9.31 2.02
N MET A 20 -25.27 10.03 0.98
CA MET A 20 -24.87 11.42 1.15
C MET A 20 -26.00 12.29 1.75
N SER A 21 -27.26 11.90 1.55
CA SER A 21 -28.37 12.57 2.21
C SER A 21 -28.52 12.23 3.70
N ALA A 22 -27.92 11.11 4.15
CA ALA A 22 -27.90 10.67 5.55
C ALA A 22 -26.63 11.13 6.29
N LEU A 23 -25.55 11.49 5.56
CA LEU A 23 -24.34 12.06 6.14
C LEU A 23 -24.59 13.54 6.53
N GLU A 24 -25.28 13.76 7.64
CA GLU A 24 -25.54 15.10 8.21
C GLU A 24 -24.25 15.89 8.51
N ASN A 25 -23.06 15.24 8.42
CA ASN A 25 -21.76 15.82 8.79
C ASN A 25 -20.64 15.45 7.81
N ILE A 26 -20.74 15.86 6.54
CA ILE A 26 -19.64 15.75 5.56
C ILE A 26 -18.33 16.33 6.10
N ALA A 27 -18.39 17.39 6.92
CA ALA A 27 -17.24 18.01 7.54
C ALA A 27 -16.51 17.07 8.52
N ASP A 28 -17.23 16.24 9.28
CA ASP A 28 -16.63 15.28 10.22
C ASP A 28 -15.91 14.14 9.50
N TYR A 29 -16.42 13.74 8.35
CA TYR A 29 -15.74 12.73 7.52
C TYR A 29 -14.49 13.30 6.83
N ALA A 30 -14.52 14.56 6.40
CA ALA A 30 -13.36 15.21 5.80
C ALA A 30 -12.14 15.20 6.73
N ILE A 31 -12.35 15.35 8.05
CA ILE A 31 -11.29 15.29 9.06
C ILE A 31 -10.76 13.85 9.24
N LYS A 32 -11.63 12.84 9.14
CA LYS A 32 -11.28 11.42 9.36
C LYS A 32 -10.73 10.74 8.12
N LEU A 33 -11.03 11.24 6.91
CA LEU A 33 -10.66 10.63 5.65
C LEU A 33 -9.16 10.34 5.52
N PRO A 34 -8.22 11.24 5.89
CA PRO A 34 -6.80 10.95 5.81
C PRO A 34 -6.41 9.71 6.62
N ASP A 35 -6.91 9.57 7.85
CA ASP A 35 -6.63 8.42 8.71
C ASP A 35 -7.20 7.11 8.14
N ILE A 36 -8.39 7.18 7.55
CA ILE A 36 -9.03 6.03 6.91
C ILE A 36 -8.22 5.62 5.67
N PHE A 37 -7.84 6.56 4.79
CA PHE A 37 -6.96 6.28 3.66
C PHE A 37 -5.63 5.68 4.11
N ASN A 38 -5.00 6.23 5.16
CA ASN A 38 -3.75 5.71 5.71
C ASN A 38 -3.88 4.27 6.19
N THR A 39 -4.99 3.95 6.84
CA THR A 39 -5.26 2.59 7.32
C THR A 39 -5.39 1.61 6.15
N VAL A 40 -6.22 1.94 5.16
CA VAL A 40 -6.50 1.05 4.03
C VAL A 40 -5.29 0.92 3.09
N GLN A 41 -4.58 2.01 2.78
CA GLN A 41 -3.39 1.93 1.91
C GLN A 41 -2.27 1.09 2.54
N LYS A 42 -2.06 1.19 3.87
CA LYS A 42 -1.10 0.35 4.59
C LYS A 42 -1.49 -1.12 4.56
N GLU A 43 -2.76 -1.42 4.79
CA GLU A 43 -3.27 -2.79 4.71
C GLU A 43 -3.03 -3.41 3.34
N LEU A 44 -3.34 -2.68 2.26
CA LEU A 44 -3.12 -3.12 0.88
C LEU A 44 -1.62 -3.31 0.57
N ALA A 45 -0.77 -2.40 1.02
CA ALA A 45 0.67 -2.49 0.82
C ALA A 45 1.30 -3.66 1.60
N MET A 46 0.80 -3.96 2.81
CA MET A 46 1.37 -5.01 3.66
C MET A 46 0.85 -6.41 3.33
N PHE A 47 -0.41 -6.54 2.91
CA PHE A 47 -1.09 -7.85 2.82
C PHE A 47 -1.58 -8.22 1.41
N CYS A 48 -1.54 -7.27 0.45
CA CYS A 48 -2.00 -7.52 -0.91
C CYS A 48 -0.87 -7.37 -1.92
N LYS A 49 -0.42 -6.15 -2.18
CA LYS A 49 0.64 -5.86 -3.14
C LYS A 49 1.61 -4.83 -2.56
N PRO A 50 2.82 -5.26 -2.16
CA PRO A 50 3.82 -4.38 -1.56
C PRO A 50 4.23 -3.22 -2.47
N VAL A 51 4.51 -2.07 -1.86
CA VAL A 51 5.19 -0.95 -2.51
C VAL A 51 6.69 -1.24 -2.50
N GLU A 52 7.27 -1.56 -3.66
CA GLU A 52 8.70 -1.82 -3.75
C GLU A 52 9.47 -0.51 -4.03
N LYS A 53 10.47 -0.24 -3.21
CA LYS A 53 11.41 0.89 -3.41
C LYS A 53 12.83 0.36 -3.58
N VAL A 54 13.61 1.15 -4.32
CA VAL A 54 15.04 0.88 -4.55
C VAL A 54 15.84 2.12 -4.16
N MET A 55 16.87 1.94 -3.35
CA MET A 55 17.74 3.03 -2.95
C MET A 55 19.21 2.60 -2.89
N ASP A 56 20.11 3.55 -3.11
CA ASP A 56 21.53 3.37 -2.86
C ASP A 56 21.81 3.63 -1.38
N ILE A 57 22.56 2.72 -0.75
CA ILE A 57 22.95 2.80 0.66
C ILE A 57 24.47 2.76 0.78
N THR A 58 25.02 3.50 1.74
CA THR A 58 26.44 3.42 2.10
C THR A 58 26.56 2.88 3.52
N VAL A 59 27.22 1.74 3.64
CA VAL A 59 27.45 1.06 4.92
C VAL A 59 28.80 1.51 5.48
N GLU A 60 28.80 2.03 6.69
CA GLU A 60 29.97 2.40 7.45
C GLU A 60 29.99 1.65 8.78
N ASN A 61 31.17 1.24 9.22
CA ASN A 61 31.32 0.45 10.47
C ASN A 61 30.49 -0.84 10.54
N GLY A 62 30.15 -1.40 9.37
CA GLY A 62 29.43 -2.67 9.27
C GLY A 62 27.92 -2.60 9.52
N TYR A 63 27.35 -1.40 9.67
CA TYR A 63 25.92 -1.22 9.93
C TYR A 63 25.31 -0.12 9.07
N TYR A 64 24.05 -0.28 8.74
CA TYR A 64 23.21 0.72 8.09
C TYR A 64 21.85 0.75 8.77
N GLU A 65 21.39 1.95 9.16
CA GLU A 65 20.07 2.13 9.75
C GLU A 65 19.00 1.99 8.66
N LYS A 66 18.02 1.13 8.93
CA LYS A 66 16.91 0.88 7.99
C LYS A 66 16.05 2.15 7.84
N PRO A 67 15.63 2.53 6.61
CA PRO A 67 14.70 3.64 6.40
C PRO A 67 13.44 3.48 7.24
N GLU A 68 12.87 4.58 7.71
CA GLU A 68 11.65 4.57 8.55
C GLU A 68 10.46 3.92 7.84
N ASP A 69 10.36 4.11 6.52
CA ASP A 69 9.31 3.50 5.70
C ASP A 69 9.59 2.05 5.30
N CYS A 70 10.77 1.51 5.61
CA CYS A 70 11.13 0.15 5.23
C CYS A 70 10.43 -0.88 6.11
N TYR A 71 9.49 -1.62 5.53
CA TYR A 71 8.81 -2.74 6.18
C TYR A 71 9.65 -4.03 6.11
N VAL A 72 10.07 -4.42 4.90
CA VAL A 72 10.87 -5.64 4.67
C VAL A 72 12.01 -5.37 3.70
N VAL A 73 13.23 -5.72 4.06
CA VAL A 73 14.38 -5.71 3.12
C VAL A 73 14.31 -6.98 2.27
N LYS A 74 14.10 -6.83 0.96
CA LYS A 74 13.99 -7.95 -0.01
C LYS A 74 15.35 -8.45 -0.46
N ALA A 75 16.23 -7.53 -0.83
CA ALA A 75 17.55 -7.87 -1.37
C ALA A 75 18.51 -6.67 -1.25
N ILE A 76 19.80 -6.98 -1.17
CA ILE A 76 20.87 -5.99 -1.28
C ILE A 76 21.83 -6.47 -2.38
N TYR A 77 22.29 -5.53 -3.20
CA TYR A 77 23.17 -5.81 -4.33
C TYR A 77 24.45 -5.00 -4.27
N ASN A 78 25.58 -5.64 -4.58
CA ASN A 78 26.84 -4.98 -4.91
C ASN A 78 27.02 -5.06 -6.44
N GLY A 79 26.76 -3.94 -7.13
CA GLY A 79 26.63 -3.98 -8.60
C GLY A 79 25.47 -4.88 -9.01
N THR A 80 25.75 -6.00 -9.65
CA THR A 80 24.76 -7.00 -10.10
C THR A 80 24.65 -8.21 -9.18
N GLU A 81 25.54 -8.35 -8.21
CA GLU A 81 25.59 -9.51 -7.32
C GLU A 81 24.74 -9.28 -6.06
N ARG A 82 23.83 -10.21 -5.79
CA ARG A 82 23.08 -10.22 -4.53
C ARG A 82 23.99 -10.61 -3.39
N VAL A 83 24.01 -9.80 -2.33
CA VAL A 83 24.83 -10.04 -1.13
C VAL A 83 23.96 -10.48 0.05
N ASN A 84 24.53 -11.32 0.90
CA ASN A 84 23.88 -11.72 2.14
C ASN A 84 24.04 -10.62 3.17
N PHE A 85 23.02 -10.40 3.97
CA PHE A 85 22.99 -9.43 5.06
C PHE A 85 22.28 -10.03 6.28
N GLU A 86 22.50 -9.43 7.45
CA GLU A 86 21.81 -9.79 8.67
C GLU A 86 21.00 -8.59 9.16
N LEU A 87 19.83 -8.85 9.74
CA LEU A 87 19.03 -7.84 10.42
C LEU A 87 19.25 -7.97 11.94
N ILE A 88 19.81 -6.95 12.54
CA ILE A 88 20.11 -6.93 13.99
C ILE A 88 19.50 -5.67 14.61
N ALA A 89 18.50 -5.87 15.47
CA ALA A 89 17.81 -4.78 16.18
C ALA A 89 17.34 -3.64 15.25
N GLY A 90 16.79 -4.01 14.08
CA GLY A 90 16.30 -3.04 13.08
C GLY A 90 17.37 -2.47 12.15
N ASN A 91 18.64 -2.76 12.38
CA ASN A 91 19.74 -2.34 11.51
C ASN A 91 20.15 -3.46 10.55
N ILE A 92 20.65 -3.07 9.39
CA ILE A 92 21.25 -3.97 8.41
C ILE A 92 22.73 -4.09 8.73
N ARG A 93 23.20 -5.32 9.01
CA ARG A 93 24.61 -5.63 9.16
C ARG A 93 25.16 -6.15 7.83
N LEU A 94 26.20 -5.48 7.33
CA LEU A 94 26.84 -5.77 6.05
C LEU A 94 28.27 -5.21 6.06
N GLY A 95 29.16 -5.70 5.17
CA GLY A 95 30.50 -5.13 5.00
C GLY A 95 30.44 -3.65 4.58
N ASN A 96 31.51 -2.88 4.89
CA ASN A 96 31.59 -1.48 4.47
C ASN A 96 31.57 -1.37 2.92
N GLY A 97 30.83 -0.40 2.40
CA GLY A 97 30.72 -0.19 0.95
C GLY A 97 29.42 0.47 0.53
N THR A 98 29.26 0.67 -0.77
CA THR A 98 28.02 1.21 -1.38
C THR A 98 27.26 0.06 -2.05
N TYR A 99 25.97 0.00 -1.78
CA TYR A 99 25.09 -1.07 -2.24
C TYR A 99 23.76 -0.49 -2.74
N LYS A 100 23.04 -1.29 -3.51
CA LYS A 100 21.67 -1.01 -3.90
C LYS A 100 20.74 -1.92 -3.08
N MET A 101 19.85 -1.30 -2.31
CA MET A 101 18.86 -2.00 -1.48
C MET A 101 17.49 -1.97 -2.17
N VAL A 102 16.85 -3.13 -2.22
CA VAL A 102 15.45 -3.30 -2.64
C VAL A 102 14.64 -3.67 -1.40
N TYR A 103 13.58 -2.94 -1.15
CA TYR A 103 12.76 -3.16 0.04
C TYR A 103 11.27 -2.89 -0.22
N GLU A 104 10.43 -3.49 0.61
CA GLU A 104 9.00 -3.21 0.68
C GLU A 104 8.79 -2.05 1.65
N ALA A 105 8.11 -1.01 1.17
CA ALA A 105 7.87 0.20 1.93
C ALA A 105 6.43 0.28 2.45
N ILE A 106 6.28 0.92 3.59
CA ILE A 106 5.00 1.42 4.06
C ILE A 106 4.72 2.73 3.29
N PRO A 107 3.54 2.88 2.66
CA PRO A 107 3.19 4.12 1.99
C PRO A 107 3.24 5.32 2.93
N ALA A 108 3.62 6.49 2.39
CA ALA A 108 3.63 7.73 3.14
C ALA A 108 2.24 8.04 3.72
N ASN A 109 2.22 8.54 4.95
CA ASN A 109 0.98 9.03 5.55
C ASN A 109 0.55 10.33 4.88
N ILE A 110 -0.76 10.44 4.67
CA ILE A 110 -1.41 11.69 4.32
C ILE A 110 -2.05 12.30 5.58
N ASP A 111 -2.23 13.61 5.58
CA ASP A 111 -2.89 14.38 6.63
C ASP A 111 -3.80 15.45 6.02
N GLU A 112 -4.38 16.28 6.86
CA GLU A 112 -5.26 17.39 6.46
C GLU A 112 -4.58 18.47 5.60
N ASN A 113 -3.24 18.54 5.63
CA ASN A 113 -2.44 19.52 4.89
C ASN A 113 -1.82 18.92 3.62
N THR A 114 -2.03 17.63 3.37
CA THR A 114 -1.50 16.96 2.19
C THR A 114 -2.15 17.54 0.93
N ASP A 115 -1.31 17.90 -0.06
CA ASP A 115 -1.76 18.47 -1.33
C ASP A 115 -2.72 17.51 -2.05
N ASP A 116 -3.80 18.04 -2.59
CA ASP A 116 -4.81 17.26 -3.32
C ASP A 116 -4.26 16.57 -4.59
N ASN A 117 -3.13 17.06 -5.12
CA ASN A 117 -2.40 16.40 -6.22
C ASN A 117 -1.45 15.27 -5.75
N TYR A 118 -1.37 14.98 -4.44
CA TYR A 118 -0.60 13.85 -3.94
C TYR A 118 -1.05 12.56 -4.62
N GLU A 119 -0.10 11.80 -5.18
CA GLU A 119 -0.36 10.51 -5.80
C GLU A 119 -0.09 9.38 -4.80
N PHE A 120 -1.09 8.49 -4.62
CA PHE A 120 -0.92 7.32 -3.78
C PHE A 120 0.19 6.39 -4.31
N GLU A 121 1.10 5.98 -3.43
CA GLU A 121 2.25 5.12 -3.76
C GLU A 121 1.84 3.66 -4.06
N ILE A 122 0.66 3.22 -3.60
CA ILE A 122 0.18 1.86 -3.85
C ILE A 122 -0.09 1.61 -5.32
N ASP A 123 0.05 0.35 -5.73
CA ASP A 123 -0.17 -0.06 -7.12
C ASP A 123 -1.57 0.30 -7.64
N VAL A 124 -1.66 0.54 -8.94
CA VAL A 124 -2.92 0.96 -9.60
C VAL A 124 -4.07 -0.04 -9.38
N ASP A 125 -3.78 -1.34 -9.36
CA ASP A 125 -4.79 -2.37 -9.06
C ASP A 125 -5.31 -2.24 -7.62
N CYS A 126 -4.45 -1.83 -6.67
CA CYS A 126 -4.81 -1.61 -5.27
C CYS A 126 -5.59 -0.30 -5.05
N GLN A 127 -5.42 0.69 -5.93
CA GLN A 127 -6.09 1.99 -5.79
C GLN A 127 -7.62 1.90 -5.93
N GLU A 128 -8.14 0.99 -6.76
CA GLU A 128 -9.59 0.76 -6.84
C GLU A 128 -10.10 -0.01 -5.61
N ALA A 129 -9.35 -1.01 -5.14
CA ALA A 129 -9.69 -1.70 -3.90
C ALA A 129 -9.72 -0.74 -2.71
N MET A 130 -8.79 0.22 -2.65
CA MET A 130 -8.73 1.23 -1.60
C MET A 130 -10.03 2.02 -1.47
N ILE A 131 -10.68 2.40 -2.58
CA ILE A 131 -11.95 3.13 -2.55
C ILE A 131 -13.02 2.32 -1.80
N HIS A 132 -13.20 1.04 -2.15
CA HIS A 132 -14.16 0.18 -1.46
C HIS A 132 -13.83 -0.03 0.03
N GLY A 133 -12.55 -0.18 0.36
CA GLY A 133 -12.10 -0.28 1.75
C GLY A 133 -12.39 0.99 2.56
N VAL A 134 -12.18 2.16 1.96
CA VAL A 134 -12.50 3.46 2.59
C VAL A 134 -14.01 3.61 2.80
N CYS A 135 -14.83 3.30 1.79
CA CYS A 135 -16.29 3.32 1.92
C CYS A 135 -16.77 2.37 3.04
N ALA A 136 -16.22 1.16 3.12
CA ALA A 136 -16.52 0.24 4.20
C ALA A 136 -16.20 0.82 5.57
N GLN A 137 -15.01 1.42 5.75
CA GLN A 137 -14.61 2.02 7.03
C GLN A 137 -15.49 3.22 7.43
N ILE A 138 -15.99 3.99 6.47
CA ILE A 138 -16.93 5.07 6.73
C ILE A 138 -18.26 4.52 7.26
N CYS A 139 -18.78 3.46 6.65
CA CYS A 139 -20.10 2.88 6.98
C CYS A 139 -20.09 1.99 8.24
N ILE A 140 -18.93 1.65 8.80
CA ILE A 140 -18.79 0.60 9.83
C ILE A 140 -19.65 0.84 11.09
N ASN A 141 -19.84 2.10 11.47
CA ASN A 141 -20.57 2.43 12.70
C ASN A 141 -22.04 2.83 12.46
N ASP A 142 -22.31 3.45 11.32
CA ASP A 142 -23.57 4.15 11.10
C ASP A 142 -24.51 3.34 10.19
N GLU A 143 -23.94 2.55 9.24
CA GLU A 143 -24.70 1.83 8.22
C GLU A 143 -24.19 0.38 8.03
N PRO A 144 -24.55 -0.54 8.94
CA PRO A 144 -24.02 -1.90 8.94
C PRO A 144 -24.28 -2.71 7.64
N GLU A 145 -25.41 -2.49 6.95
CA GLU A 145 -25.73 -3.19 5.72
C GLU A 145 -24.81 -2.77 4.57
N LEU A 146 -24.49 -1.48 4.51
CA LEU A 146 -23.56 -0.97 3.50
C LEU A 146 -22.11 -1.30 3.82
N TYR A 147 -21.75 -1.30 5.10
CA TYR A 147 -20.46 -1.82 5.52
C TYR A 147 -20.23 -3.22 4.93
N VAL A 148 -21.19 -4.12 5.09
CA VAL A 148 -21.08 -5.50 4.54
C VAL A 148 -20.90 -5.46 3.02
N THR A 149 -21.69 -4.66 2.32
CA THR A 149 -21.63 -4.54 0.85
C THR A 149 -20.26 -4.04 0.37
N TYR A 150 -19.74 -2.95 0.96
CA TYR A 150 -18.44 -2.40 0.58
C TYR A 150 -17.28 -3.30 1.02
N TYR A 151 -17.38 -3.95 2.15
CA TYR A 151 -16.39 -4.89 2.62
C TYR A 151 -16.30 -6.14 1.74
N GLU A 152 -17.42 -6.65 1.24
CA GLU A 152 -17.43 -7.74 0.25
C GLU A 152 -16.79 -7.31 -1.07
N ARG A 153 -17.07 -6.09 -1.58
CA ARG A 153 -16.41 -5.54 -2.78
C ARG A 153 -14.90 -5.39 -2.58
N TYR A 154 -14.48 -4.89 -1.43
CA TYR A 154 -13.07 -4.78 -1.04
C TYR A 154 -12.36 -6.15 -1.05
N ASN A 155 -12.94 -7.14 -0.38
CA ASN A 155 -12.37 -8.49 -0.34
C ASN A 155 -12.33 -9.14 -1.74
N LEU A 156 -13.35 -8.94 -2.56
CA LEU A 156 -13.36 -9.44 -3.94
C LEU A 156 -12.26 -8.78 -4.79
N ALA A 157 -12.05 -7.47 -4.64
CA ALA A 157 -10.97 -6.77 -5.32
C ALA A 157 -9.60 -7.31 -4.92
N ILE A 158 -9.34 -7.51 -3.61
CA ILE A 158 -8.10 -8.14 -3.11
C ILE A 158 -7.92 -9.56 -3.67
N ALA A 159 -8.98 -10.37 -3.66
CA ALA A 159 -8.91 -11.73 -4.20
C ALA A 159 -8.54 -11.74 -5.70
N ASN A 160 -9.09 -10.82 -6.48
CA ASN A 160 -8.77 -10.66 -7.90
C ASN A 160 -7.31 -10.23 -8.13
N ILE A 161 -6.77 -9.32 -7.30
CA ILE A 161 -5.37 -8.90 -7.36
C ILE A 161 -4.46 -10.09 -7.06
N ASN A 162 -4.73 -10.83 -5.99
CA ASN A 162 -3.96 -12.01 -5.59
C ASN A 162 -4.00 -13.13 -6.64
N ASP A 163 -5.14 -13.34 -7.31
CA ASP A 163 -5.25 -14.30 -8.42
C ASP A 163 -4.39 -13.90 -9.62
N LYS A 164 -4.38 -12.62 -9.99
CA LYS A 164 -3.48 -12.08 -11.03
C LYS A 164 -2.00 -12.31 -10.67
N LEU A 165 -1.60 -12.03 -9.44
CA LEU A 165 -0.23 -12.25 -8.95
C LEU A 165 0.14 -13.73 -8.96
N GLY A 166 -0.77 -14.61 -8.51
CA GLY A 166 -0.58 -16.06 -8.54
C GLY A 166 -0.44 -16.63 -9.97
N LYS A 167 -1.16 -16.10 -10.94
CA LYS A 167 -1.03 -16.48 -12.35
C LYS A 167 0.29 -15.99 -12.94
N SER A 168 0.71 -14.78 -12.62
CA SER A 168 2.01 -14.24 -13.08
C SER A 168 3.17 -15.07 -12.56
N SER A 169 3.17 -15.48 -11.31
CA SER A 169 4.22 -16.32 -10.73
C SER A 169 4.28 -17.73 -11.36
N LYS A 170 3.13 -18.32 -11.71
CA LYS A 170 3.07 -19.61 -12.40
C LYS A 170 3.62 -19.55 -13.82
N LEU A 171 3.40 -18.45 -14.54
CA LEU A 171 3.95 -18.27 -15.89
C LEU A 171 5.48 -18.13 -15.88
N THR A 172 6.05 -17.54 -14.84
CA THR A 172 7.52 -17.43 -14.70
C THR A 172 8.18 -18.80 -14.46
N PHE A 173 7.49 -19.72 -13.77
CA PHE A 173 8.00 -21.09 -13.54
C PHE A 173 7.93 -22.00 -14.78
N VAL A 174 6.96 -21.80 -15.67
CA VAL A 174 6.80 -22.63 -16.88
C VAL A 174 7.80 -22.26 -17.99
N GLY A 175 8.32 -21.04 -18.00
CA GLY A 175 9.35 -20.59 -18.95
C GLY A 175 10.79 -21.03 -18.64
N GLY A 176 11.02 -21.71 -17.52
CA GLY A 176 12.37 -22.10 -17.04
C GLY A 176 12.80 -23.54 -17.31
N VAL A 177 11.99 -24.33 -17.99
CA VAL A 177 12.34 -25.76 -18.30
C VAL A 177 12.28 -26.01 -19.80
N ASN A 178 13.27 -25.49 -20.51
CA ASN A 178 13.71 -25.99 -21.79
C ASN A 178 15.24 -25.95 -21.83
N LEU A 179 15.84 -26.96 -21.27
CA LEU A 179 17.20 -27.40 -21.54
C LEU A 179 17.12 -28.84 -22.07
#